data_8c29d3db16c346e134be910d06171cdb
#
_entry.id   8c29d3db16c346e134be910d06171cdb
#
_cell.length_a   1.000
_cell.length_b   1.000
_cell.length_c   1.000
_cell.angle_alpha   90.00
_cell.angle_beta   90.00
_cell.angle_gamma   90.00
#
_symmetry.space_group_name_H-M   'P 1'
#
loop_
_entity.id
_entity.type
_entity.pdbx_description
1 polymer ?
#
loop_
_entity_poly.entity_id
_entity_poly.type
_entity_poly.pdbx_seq_one_letter_code
_entity_poly.pdbx_strand_id
1 'polypeptide(L)'
;MKILVVCQHFYPETFRINDITYELVKKGHDVTVLTGLPNYPEGKVYKGYKWFQNRSEVVNGVKIKRCSLVGRRKSTLMMGINYAWFAIFGCLKALFMKKDFDVVYVYQLSPISMTWPGILVSKIKKIPLVIHCLDQWPISVTTGPIGKESVLYKVLEKMSIWSYNKASRIIISSKSFKRYFENELQISAKSKGLTYYPSYAESDYENVGQIENNVFDIVFAGNIGPAQSVETIIETANILKEHKDIMFHIVGVD
;
A
#
# COMPACT_ATOMS: atom_id res chain seq x y z
N MET A 1 5.17 5.18 22.35
CA MET A 1 4.38 3.96 22.08
C MET A 1 5.24 2.96 21.33
N LYS A 2 4.98 1.66 21.54
CA LYS A 2 5.61 0.58 20.76
C LYS A 2 4.66 0.17 19.63
N ILE A 3 5.04 0.44 18.41
CA ILE A 3 4.17 0.29 17.23
C ILE A 3 4.67 -0.88 16.37
N LEU A 4 3.80 -1.85 16.10
CA LEU A 4 4.05 -2.83 15.05
C LEU A 4 3.45 -2.33 13.75
N VAL A 5 4.28 -2.09 12.75
CA VAL A 5 3.85 -1.79 11.39
C VAL A 5 3.90 -3.07 10.57
N VAL A 6 2.83 -3.36 9.82
CA VAL A 6 2.77 -4.50 8.89
C VAL A 6 2.55 -3.96 7.48
N CYS A 7 3.47 -4.28 6.58
CA CYS A 7 3.40 -3.94 5.17
C CYS A 7 4.15 -4.97 4.34
N GLN A 8 3.69 -5.26 3.13
CA GLN A 8 4.37 -6.24 2.27
C GLN A 8 5.69 -5.69 1.72
N HIS A 9 5.72 -4.39 1.41
CA HIS A 9 6.84 -3.68 0.84
C HIS A 9 7.36 -2.63 1.82
N PHE A 10 8.67 -2.58 1.99
CA PHE A 10 9.38 -1.65 2.85
C PHE A 10 10.83 -1.50 2.38
N TYR A 11 11.59 -0.59 3.00
CA TYR A 11 13.01 -0.39 2.70
C TYR A 11 13.74 -1.71 2.33
N PRO A 12 14.57 -1.73 1.29
CA PRO A 12 15.04 -0.62 0.45
C PRO A 12 14.09 -0.21 -0.70
N GLU A 13 12.90 -0.80 -0.78
CA GLU A 13 11.87 -0.38 -1.71
C GLU A 13 11.32 1.00 -1.29
N THR A 14 11.12 1.90 -2.25
CA THR A 14 10.68 3.28 -1.99
C THR A 14 9.16 3.38 -1.91
N PHE A 15 8.62 3.21 -0.71
CA PHE A 15 7.20 3.38 -0.42
C PHE A 15 7.01 4.44 0.66
N ARG A 16 5.91 5.16 0.61
CA ARG A 16 5.58 6.23 1.59
C ARG A 16 5.56 5.74 3.05
N ILE A 17 5.36 4.46 3.28
CA ILE A 17 5.43 3.88 4.62
C ILE A 17 6.83 4.03 5.26
N ASN A 18 7.89 4.16 4.45
CA ASN A 18 9.23 4.40 4.97
C ASN A 18 9.26 5.75 5.69
N ASP A 19 8.77 6.81 5.05
CA ASP A 19 8.75 8.16 5.61
C ASP A 19 7.85 8.22 6.85
N ILE A 20 6.66 7.61 6.78
CA ILE A 20 5.74 7.54 7.92
C ILE A 20 6.43 6.89 9.12
N THR A 21 7.14 5.80 8.93
CA THR A 21 7.82 5.10 10.04
C THR A 21 9.01 5.88 10.58
N TYR A 22 9.76 6.56 9.73
CA TYR A 22 10.88 7.42 10.14
C TYR A 22 10.38 8.61 10.97
N GLU A 23 9.29 9.24 10.56
CA GLU A 23 8.67 10.33 11.33
C GLU A 23 8.11 9.85 12.67
N LEU A 24 7.54 8.65 12.74
CA LEU A 24 7.10 8.07 14.01
C LEU A 24 8.29 7.85 14.97
N VAL A 25 9.45 7.40 14.45
CA VAL A 25 10.67 7.26 15.26
C VAL A 25 11.16 8.63 15.74
N LYS A 26 11.20 9.64 14.87
CA LYS A 26 11.58 11.02 15.25
C LYS A 26 10.67 11.59 16.36
N LYS A 27 9.39 11.20 16.36
CA LYS A 27 8.41 11.56 17.40
C LYS A 27 8.56 10.72 18.69
N GLY A 28 9.60 9.92 18.82
CA GLY A 28 9.91 9.15 20.03
C GLY A 28 9.14 7.83 20.16
N HIS A 29 8.61 7.27 19.08
CA HIS A 29 7.96 5.96 19.11
C HIS A 29 8.97 4.83 18.83
N ASP A 30 8.80 3.67 19.47
CA ASP A 30 9.54 2.45 19.15
C ASP A 30 8.80 1.71 18.03
N VAL A 31 9.36 1.76 16.83
CA VAL A 31 8.73 1.22 15.62
C VAL A 31 9.40 -0.08 15.18
N THR A 32 8.61 -1.13 15.06
CA THR A 32 9.03 -2.41 14.46
C THR A 32 8.19 -2.67 13.22
N VAL A 33 8.83 -2.96 12.09
CA VAL A 33 8.17 -3.28 10.82
C VAL A 33 8.27 -4.77 10.55
N LEU A 34 7.14 -5.41 10.30
CA LEU A 34 7.04 -6.75 9.72
C LEU A 34 6.75 -6.61 8.23
N THR A 35 7.67 -7.10 7.40
CA THR A 35 7.61 -6.95 5.93
C THR A 35 8.09 -8.21 5.22
N GLY A 36 7.96 -8.24 3.89
CA GLY A 36 8.54 -9.28 3.03
C GLY A 36 10.01 -9.05 2.69
N LEU A 37 10.59 -9.92 1.88
CA LEU A 37 11.85 -9.66 1.19
C LEU A 37 11.59 -8.65 0.07
N PRO A 38 12.48 -7.65 -0.14
CA PRO A 38 12.28 -6.64 -1.16
C PRO A 38 12.33 -7.27 -2.56
N ASN A 39 11.35 -6.93 -3.39
CA ASN A 39 11.19 -7.48 -4.75
C ASN A 39 10.46 -6.56 -5.74
N TYR A 40 10.00 -5.39 -5.31
CA TYR A 40 9.31 -4.41 -6.14
C TYR A 40 10.30 -3.37 -6.71
N PRO A 41 10.18 -2.89 -7.98
CA PRO A 41 9.12 -3.21 -8.94
C PRO A 41 9.35 -4.48 -9.77
N GLU A 42 10.58 -4.94 -9.95
CA GLU A 42 10.98 -5.97 -10.90
C GLU A 42 10.43 -7.38 -10.59
N GLY A 43 9.89 -7.60 -9.40
CA GLY A 43 9.37 -8.90 -8.98
C GLY A 43 10.43 -9.94 -8.67
N LYS A 44 11.70 -9.55 -8.63
CA LYS A 44 12.84 -10.39 -8.21
C LYS A 44 13.34 -9.93 -6.86
N VAL A 45 13.66 -10.88 -5.96
CA VAL A 45 14.26 -10.52 -4.67
C VAL A 45 15.59 -9.82 -4.90
N TYR A 46 15.79 -8.70 -4.23
CA TYR A 46 16.97 -7.85 -4.37
C TYR A 46 18.27 -8.60 -3.99
N LYS A 47 19.35 -8.25 -4.66
CA LYS A 47 20.68 -8.77 -4.34
C LYS A 47 21.03 -8.47 -2.88
N GLY A 48 21.57 -9.48 -2.16
CA GLY A 48 21.87 -9.34 -0.73
C GLY A 48 20.73 -9.76 0.20
N TYR A 49 19.50 -9.96 -0.29
CA TYR A 49 18.38 -10.44 0.49
C TYR A 49 18.04 -11.87 0.09
N LYS A 50 18.01 -12.78 1.05
CA LYS A 50 17.68 -14.21 0.84
C LYS A 50 16.84 -14.73 2.01
N TRP A 51 16.35 -15.96 1.88
CA TRP A 51 15.53 -16.61 2.93
C TRP A 51 16.19 -16.63 4.31
N PHE A 52 17.52 -16.64 4.38
CA PHE A 52 18.29 -16.66 5.63
C PHE A 52 19.26 -15.48 5.78
N GLN A 53 19.20 -14.48 4.87
CA GLN A 53 20.12 -13.34 4.85
C GLN A 53 19.33 -12.03 4.91
N ASN A 54 19.82 -11.05 5.69
CA ASN A 54 19.24 -9.72 5.90
C ASN A 54 17.75 -9.75 6.30
N ARG A 55 17.42 -10.69 7.21
CA ARG A 55 16.08 -10.87 7.76
C ARG A 55 15.75 -9.90 8.89
N SER A 56 16.73 -9.20 9.41
CA SER A 56 16.61 -8.29 10.54
C SER A 56 17.67 -7.22 10.44
N GLU A 57 17.24 -5.96 10.40
CA GLU A 57 18.11 -4.79 10.37
C GLU A 57 17.45 -3.60 11.08
N VAL A 58 18.21 -2.54 11.30
CA VAL A 58 17.71 -1.27 11.82
C VAL A 58 18.09 -0.18 10.82
N VAL A 59 17.11 0.57 10.35
CA VAL A 59 17.30 1.68 9.41
C VAL A 59 16.57 2.90 9.93
N ASN A 60 17.24 4.02 10.08
CA ASN A 60 16.68 5.27 10.65
C ASN A 60 15.92 5.05 11.97
N GLY A 61 16.43 4.16 12.84
CA GLY A 61 15.81 3.81 14.11
C GLY A 61 14.65 2.82 14.03
N VAL A 62 14.19 2.46 12.84
CA VAL A 62 13.13 1.47 12.62
C VAL A 62 13.71 0.06 12.65
N LYS A 63 13.16 -0.81 13.50
CA LYS A 63 13.52 -2.23 13.59
C LYS A 63 12.76 -3.02 12.52
N ILE A 64 13.45 -3.51 11.50
CA ILE A 64 12.84 -4.24 10.38
C ILE A 64 12.96 -5.75 10.62
N LYS A 65 11.86 -6.47 10.45
CA LYS A 65 11.76 -7.93 10.54
C LYS A 65 11.12 -8.48 9.26
N ARG A 66 11.87 -9.25 8.46
CA ARG A 66 11.37 -9.80 7.20
C ARG A 66 10.91 -11.23 7.34
N CYS A 67 9.76 -11.54 6.76
CA CYS A 67 9.37 -12.91 6.46
C CYS A 67 9.94 -13.36 5.11
N SER A 68 10.03 -14.66 4.85
CA SER A 68 10.37 -15.16 3.52
C SER A 68 9.32 -14.74 2.51
N LEU A 69 9.75 -14.53 1.29
CA LEU A 69 8.87 -14.16 0.18
C LEU A 69 9.39 -14.79 -1.11
N VAL A 70 8.47 -15.26 -1.94
CA VAL A 70 8.75 -15.68 -3.32
C VAL A 70 8.57 -14.46 -4.22
N GLY A 71 9.54 -14.15 -5.06
CA GLY A 71 9.43 -13.05 -6.00
C GLY A 71 8.27 -13.24 -6.98
N ARG A 72 7.51 -12.17 -7.24
CA ARG A 72 6.30 -12.23 -8.06
C ARG A 72 6.56 -12.44 -9.55
N ARG A 73 7.80 -12.16 -10.04
CA ARG A 73 8.15 -12.19 -11.47
C ARG A 73 7.11 -11.46 -12.35
N LYS A 74 7.17 -11.61 -13.66
CA LYS A 74 6.19 -11.04 -14.61
C LYS A 74 5.05 -12.06 -14.92
N SER A 75 4.42 -12.63 -13.88
CA SER A 75 3.38 -13.65 -14.06
C SER A 75 2.25 -13.43 -13.05
N THR A 76 1.01 -13.40 -13.49
CA THR A 76 -0.18 -13.27 -12.65
C THR A 76 -0.28 -14.39 -11.62
N LEU A 77 0.05 -15.64 -12.01
CA LEU A 77 0.08 -16.78 -11.09
C LEU A 77 1.14 -16.58 -10.00
N MET A 78 2.36 -16.18 -10.39
CA MET A 78 3.44 -15.93 -9.43
C MET A 78 3.13 -14.76 -8.52
N MET A 79 2.39 -13.76 -9.00
CA MET A 79 1.88 -12.67 -8.18
C MET A 79 0.89 -13.19 -7.12
N GLY A 80 -0.04 -14.05 -7.49
CA GLY A 80 -0.96 -14.70 -6.55
C GLY A 80 -0.21 -15.54 -5.49
N ILE A 81 0.79 -16.31 -5.91
CA ILE A 81 1.66 -17.09 -5.00
C ILE A 81 2.43 -16.14 -4.07
N ASN A 82 3.02 -15.07 -4.57
CA ASN A 82 3.72 -14.07 -3.75
C ASN A 82 2.81 -13.50 -2.65
N TYR A 83 1.58 -13.19 -2.99
CA TYR A 83 0.57 -12.67 -2.06
C TYR A 83 0.17 -13.68 -0.98
N ALA A 84 -0.14 -14.91 -1.38
CA ALA A 84 -0.44 -15.99 -0.44
C ALA A 84 0.75 -16.28 0.47
N TRP A 85 1.96 -16.26 -0.10
CA TRP A 85 3.20 -16.48 0.64
C TRP A 85 3.40 -15.46 1.75
N PHE A 86 3.24 -14.16 1.42
CA PHE A 86 3.35 -13.11 2.44
C PHE A 86 2.31 -13.28 3.55
N ALA A 87 1.05 -13.58 3.20
CA ALA A 87 0.00 -13.79 4.19
C ALA A 87 0.35 -14.94 5.16
N ILE A 88 0.81 -16.10 4.63
CA ILE A 88 1.16 -17.28 5.43
C ILE A 88 2.42 -17.03 6.26
N PHE A 89 3.53 -16.68 5.62
CA PHE A 89 4.82 -16.55 6.30
C PHE A 89 4.93 -15.29 7.15
N GLY A 90 4.17 -14.24 6.80
CA GLY A 90 3.96 -13.08 7.65
C GLY A 90 3.24 -13.44 8.94
N CYS A 91 2.17 -14.26 8.89
CA CYS A 91 1.49 -14.78 10.07
C CYS A 91 2.41 -15.66 10.91
N LEU A 92 3.14 -16.60 10.29
CA LEU A 92 4.10 -17.44 11.00
C LEU A 92 5.17 -16.57 11.69
N LYS A 93 5.74 -15.58 10.99
CA LYS A 93 6.73 -14.67 11.58
C LYS A 93 6.14 -13.89 12.75
N ALA A 94 4.91 -13.40 12.61
CA ALA A 94 4.18 -12.66 13.63
C ALA A 94 4.01 -13.43 14.94
N LEU A 95 3.76 -14.76 14.87
CA LEU A 95 3.64 -15.62 16.04
C LEU A 95 4.91 -15.66 16.89
N PHE A 96 6.08 -15.59 16.25
CA PHE A 96 7.39 -15.64 16.92
C PHE A 96 7.96 -14.26 17.27
N MET A 97 7.23 -13.16 17.02
CA MET A 97 7.67 -11.83 17.44
C MET A 97 7.47 -11.61 18.93
N LYS A 98 8.51 -11.10 19.60
CA LYS A 98 8.38 -10.63 21.00
C LYS A 98 7.34 -9.49 21.07
N LYS A 99 6.64 -9.38 22.13
CA LYS A 99 5.20 -9.16 22.18
C LYS A 99 4.76 -7.98 23.00
N ASP A 100 5.47 -6.91 22.88
CA ASP A 100 5.33 -5.73 23.69
C ASP A 100 4.96 -4.52 22.79
N PHE A 101 3.85 -4.67 22.06
CA PHE A 101 3.31 -3.62 21.20
C PHE A 101 2.05 -3.02 21.81
N ASP A 102 1.88 -1.71 21.67
CA ASP A 102 0.70 -0.97 22.10
C ASP A 102 -0.38 -0.92 21.02
N VAL A 103 0.05 -0.98 19.74
CA VAL A 103 -0.83 -0.90 18.58
C VAL A 103 -0.23 -1.61 17.38
N VAL A 104 -1.10 -2.15 16.52
CA VAL A 104 -0.74 -2.65 15.20
C VAL A 104 -1.24 -1.67 14.14
N TYR A 105 -0.36 -1.23 13.26
CA TYR A 105 -0.65 -0.41 12.11
C TYR A 105 -0.36 -1.19 10.83
N VAL A 106 -1.37 -1.41 10.01
CA VAL A 106 -1.24 -2.08 8.71
C VAL A 106 -1.31 -1.06 7.59
N TYR A 107 -0.25 -0.97 6.79
CA TYR A 107 -0.20 -0.17 5.59
C TYR A 107 -0.67 -1.03 4.41
N GLN A 108 -1.98 -1.00 4.15
CA GLN A 108 -2.64 -1.93 3.25
C GLN A 108 -2.61 -1.44 1.81
N LEU A 109 -1.75 -2.10 1.03
CA LEU A 109 -1.74 -2.13 -0.43
C LEU A 109 -2.52 -3.37 -0.91
N SER A 110 -2.27 -3.81 -2.14
CA SER A 110 -2.75 -5.09 -2.66
C SER A 110 -1.87 -6.26 -2.23
N PRO A 111 -2.45 -7.38 -1.86
CA PRO A 111 -3.87 -7.74 -1.68
C PRO A 111 -4.36 -7.53 -0.24
N ILE A 112 -5.67 -7.68 -0.03
CA ILE A 112 -6.25 -7.58 1.33
C ILE A 112 -5.65 -8.58 2.33
N SER A 113 -5.21 -9.76 1.89
CA SER A 113 -4.62 -10.80 2.73
C SER A 113 -3.32 -10.37 3.42
N MET A 114 -2.67 -9.30 2.94
CA MET A 114 -1.50 -8.72 3.63
C MET A 114 -1.84 -8.14 5.01
N THR A 115 -3.12 -7.93 5.32
CA THR A 115 -3.56 -7.48 6.64
C THR A 115 -3.51 -8.59 7.71
N TRP A 116 -3.50 -9.87 7.29
CA TRP A 116 -3.67 -11.00 8.19
C TRP A 116 -2.61 -11.13 9.28
N PRO A 117 -1.31 -10.90 9.03
CA PRO A 117 -0.32 -10.89 10.10
C PRO A 117 -0.62 -9.85 11.18
N GLY A 118 -1.09 -8.66 10.79
CA GLY A 118 -1.50 -7.61 11.71
C GLY A 118 -2.75 -7.97 12.51
N ILE A 119 -3.76 -8.53 11.85
CA ILE A 119 -4.98 -9.05 12.49
C ILE A 119 -4.63 -10.11 13.53
N LEU A 120 -3.72 -11.04 13.17
CA LEU A 120 -3.28 -12.12 14.07
C LEU A 120 -2.64 -11.55 15.34
N VAL A 121 -1.69 -10.62 15.21
CA VAL A 121 -1.03 -9.99 16.37
C VAL A 121 -2.03 -9.24 17.22
N SER A 122 -2.86 -8.39 16.61
CA SER A 122 -3.90 -7.63 17.32
C SER A 122 -4.82 -8.54 18.13
N LYS A 123 -5.27 -9.66 17.53
CA LYS A 123 -6.14 -10.63 18.19
C LYS A 123 -5.44 -11.34 19.37
N ILE A 124 -4.23 -11.84 19.16
CA ILE A 124 -3.49 -12.60 20.20
C ILE A 124 -3.13 -11.67 21.36
N LYS A 125 -2.77 -10.42 21.07
CA LYS A 125 -2.30 -9.45 22.07
C LYS A 125 -3.42 -8.62 22.69
N LYS A 126 -4.60 -8.65 22.10
CA LYS A 126 -5.75 -7.82 22.48
C LYS A 126 -5.43 -6.32 22.42
N ILE A 127 -4.66 -5.91 21.41
CA ILE A 127 -4.27 -4.52 21.15
C ILE A 127 -4.99 -3.96 19.93
N PRO A 128 -5.18 -2.62 19.84
CA PRO A 128 -5.85 -1.99 18.71
C PRO A 128 -5.17 -2.30 17.37
N LEU A 129 -6.00 -2.47 16.33
CA LEU A 129 -5.61 -2.61 14.94
C LEU A 129 -6.05 -1.39 14.15
N VAL A 130 -5.11 -0.71 13.52
CA VAL A 130 -5.37 0.36 12.56
C VAL A 130 -5.02 -0.15 11.17
N ILE A 131 -5.97 -0.08 10.23
CA ILE A 131 -5.71 -0.39 8.82
C ILE A 131 -5.71 0.91 8.04
N HIS A 132 -4.59 1.25 7.39
CA HIS A 132 -4.50 2.33 6.41
C HIS A 132 -4.77 1.74 5.02
N CYS A 133 -5.97 1.96 4.52
CA CYS A 133 -6.43 1.47 3.24
C CYS A 133 -5.95 2.41 2.12
N LEU A 134 -5.02 1.93 1.30
CA LEU A 134 -4.52 2.65 0.13
C LEU A 134 -5.13 2.13 -1.17
N ASP A 135 -5.46 0.84 -1.18
CA ASP A 135 -6.15 0.18 -2.29
C ASP A 135 -7.52 -0.32 -1.85
N GLN A 136 -8.55 0.04 -2.59
CA GLN A 136 -9.91 -0.46 -2.36
C GLN A 136 -10.03 -1.93 -2.77
N TRP A 137 -10.08 -2.82 -1.80
CA TRP A 137 -10.27 -4.25 -2.04
C TRP A 137 -11.70 -4.68 -1.73
N PRO A 138 -12.31 -5.52 -2.60
CA PRO A 138 -11.73 -6.17 -3.78
C PRO A 138 -11.88 -5.40 -5.11
N ILE A 139 -12.47 -4.20 -5.14
CA ILE A 139 -12.77 -3.52 -6.40
C ILE A 139 -11.53 -3.32 -7.29
N SER A 140 -10.35 -3.15 -6.69
CA SER A 140 -9.08 -2.99 -7.43
C SER A 140 -8.73 -4.17 -8.33
N VAL A 141 -9.26 -5.39 -8.11
CA VAL A 141 -8.99 -6.52 -9.01
C VAL A 141 -9.75 -6.43 -10.33
N THR A 142 -10.78 -5.58 -10.41
CA THR A 142 -11.57 -5.39 -11.64
C THR A 142 -10.84 -4.58 -12.71
N THR A 143 -9.72 -3.97 -12.39
CA THR A 143 -8.81 -3.39 -13.40
C THR A 143 -8.09 -4.47 -14.23
N GLY A 144 -8.16 -5.74 -13.78
CA GLY A 144 -7.70 -6.93 -14.49
C GLY A 144 -8.88 -7.79 -15.01
N PRO A 145 -8.64 -9.06 -15.29
CA PRO A 145 -9.65 -9.96 -15.89
C PRO A 145 -10.73 -10.46 -14.91
N ILE A 146 -10.73 -10.02 -13.63
CA ILE A 146 -11.66 -10.52 -12.62
C ILE A 146 -12.85 -9.57 -12.54
N GLY A 147 -13.99 -9.97 -13.11
CA GLY A 147 -15.24 -9.22 -13.02
C GLY A 147 -15.94 -9.37 -11.66
N LYS A 148 -16.80 -8.39 -11.31
CA LYS A 148 -17.58 -8.36 -10.04
C LYS A 148 -18.47 -9.61 -9.86
N GLU A 149 -18.97 -10.18 -10.95
CA GLU A 149 -19.86 -11.35 -10.89
C GLU A 149 -19.13 -12.68 -10.69
N SER A 150 -17.81 -12.71 -10.80
CA SER A 150 -17.03 -13.93 -10.65
C SER A 150 -17.06 -14.46 -9.21
N VAL A 151 -17.01 -15.79 -9.09
CA VAL A 151 -16.92 -16.46 -7.76
C VAL A 151 -15.68 -15.96 -7.00
N LEU A 152 -14.58 -15.75 -7.71
CA LEU A 152 -13.34 -15.25 -7.10
C LEU A 152 -13.53 -13.86 -6.49
N TYR A 153 -14.20 -12.94 -7.20
CA TYR A 153 -14.50 -11.62 -6.66
C TYR A 153 -15.34 -11.71 -5.38
N LYS A 154 -16.39 -12.52 -5.36
CA LYS A 154 -17.27 -12.72 -4.20
C LYS A 154 -16.52 -13.29 -2.99
N VAL A 155 -15.53 -14.17 -3.22
CA VAL A 155 -14.65 -14.67 -2.15
C VAL A 155 -13.75 -13.55 -1.63
N LEU A 156 -13.11 -12.79 -2.51
CA LEU A 156 -12.25 -11.66 -2.14
C LEU A 156 -13.03 -10.55 -1.40
N GLU A 157 -14.29 -10.34 -1.77
CA GLU A 157 -15.18 -9.40 -1.09
C GLU A 157 -15.46 -9.82 0.36
N LYS A 158 -15.82 -11.09 0.57
CA LYS A 158 -16.00 -11.63 1.93
C LYS A 158 -14.72 -11.53 2.76
N MET A 159 -13.57 -11.82 2.15
CA MET A 159 -12.26 -11.66 2.80
C MET A 159 -11.97 -10.20 3.17
N SER A 160 -12.33 -9.27 2.30
CA SER A 160 -12.14 -7.83 2.52
C SER A 160 -13.03 -7.33 3.65
N ILE A 161 -14.32 -7.64 3.60
CA ILE A 161 -15.28 -7.29 4.66
C ILE A 161 -14.84 -7.85 6.01
N TRP A 162 -14.43 -9.14 6.03
CA TRP A 162 -13.92 -9.78 7.23
C TRP A 162 -12.67 -9.06 7.78
N SER A 163 -11.71 -8.74 6.92
CA SER A 163 -10.46 -8.09 7.32
C SER A 163 -10.70 -6.68 7.88
N TYR A 164 -11.45 -5.86 7.16
CA TYR A 164 -11.76 -4.49 7.62
C TYR A 164 -12.59 -4.48 8.91
N ASN A 165 -13.49 -5.46 9.09
CA ASN A 165 -14.24 -5.59 10.33
C ASN A 165 -13.39 -5.93 11.56
N LYS A 166 -12.16 -6.44 11.39
CA LYS A 166 -11.21 -6.64 12.50
C LYS A 166 -10.50 -5.36 12.94
N ALA A 167 -10.51 -4.31 12.11
CA ALA A 167 -9.90 -3.05 12.46
C ALA A 167 -10.68 -2.32 13.57
N SER A 168 -9.94 -1.73 14.51
CA SER A 168 -10.45 -0.76 15.48
C SER A 168 -10.66 0.61 14.83
N ARG A 169 -9.80 0.97 13.88
CA ARG A 169 -9.84 2.20 13.08
C ARG A 169 -9.40 1.91 11.65
N ILE A 170 -9.96 2.66 10.70
CA ILE A 170 -9.55 2.60 9.29
C ILE A 170 -9.16 4.01 8.85
N ILE A 171 -7.97 4.13 8.29
CA ILE A 171 -7.48 5.33 7.62
C ILE A 171 -7.69 5.13 6.13
N ILE A 172 -8.12 6.16 5.43
CA ILE A 172 -8.38 6.16 3.98
C ILE A 172 -7.57 7.25 3.31
N SER A 173 -7.01 6.96 2.14
CA SER A 173 -6.17 7.88 1.36
C SER A 173 -6.97 8.85 0.49
N SER A 174 -8.27 8.61 0.31
CA SER A 174 -9.18 9.50 -0.42
C SER A 174 -10.53 9.59 0.29
N LYS A 175 -11.12 10.79 0.30
CA LYS A 175 -12.46 11.02 0.88
C LYS A 175 -13.54 10.17 0.19
N SER A 176 -13.38 9.88 -1.10
CA SER A 176 -14.30 9.04 -1.87
C SER A 176 -14.36 7.59 -1.39
N PHE A 177 -13.30 7.08 -0.74
CA PHE A 177 -13.29 5.73 -0.18
C PHE A 177 -14.39 5.51 0.85
N LYS A 178 -14.83 6.57 1.56
CA LYS A 178 -15.93 6.46 2.50
C LYS A 178 -17.19 5.88 1.86
N ARG A 179 -17.56 6.36 0.66
CA ARG A 179 -18.72 5.84 -0.09
C ARG A 179 -18.56 4.37 -0.43
N TYR A 180 -17.34 3.96 -0.81
CA TYR A 180 -17.04 2.57 -1.11
C TYR A 180 -17.24 1.67 0.12
N PHE A 181 -16.73 2.07 1.28
CA PHE A 181 -16.91 1.32 2.52
C PHE A 181 -18.38 1.21 2.93
N GLU A 182 -19.14 2.29 2.83
CA GLU A 182 -20.54 2.33 3.26
C GLU A 182 -21.48 1.64 2.26
N ASN A 183 -21.32 1.90 0.96
CA ASN A 183 -22.28 1.45 -0.05
C ASN A 183 -21.95 0.06 -0.62
N GLU A 184 -20.67 -0.23 -0.87
CA GLU A 184 -20.27 -1.51 -1.48
C GLU A 184 -19.97 -2.56 -0.41
N LEU A 185 -19.19 -2.23 0.62
CA LEU A 185 -18.78 -3.17 1.66
C LEU A 185 -19.73 -3.24 2.85
N GLN A 186 -20.73 -2.35 2.93
CA GLN A 186 -21.67 -2.25 4.05
C GLN A 186 -20.96 -2.07 5.41
N ILE A 187 -19.85 -1.35 5.43
CA ILE A 187 -19.06 -1.07 6.62
C ILE A 187 -19.31 0.37 7.06
N SER A 188 -19.89 0.54 8.24
CA SER A 188 -20.20 1.87 8.79
C SER A 188 -18.93 2.68 9.04
N ALA A 189 -18.82 3.85 8.41
CA ALA A 189 -17.71 4.78 8.62
C ALA A 189 -17.61 5.23 10.09
N LYS A 190 -18.75 5.45 10.75
CA LYS A 190 -18.81 5.85 12.17
C LYS A 190 -18.26 4.75 13.08
N SER A 191 -18.67 3.50 12.89
CA SER A 191 -18.26 2.37 13.74
C SER A 191 -16.77 2.06 13.62
N LYS A 192 -16.18 2.29 12.44
CA LYS A 192 -14.74 2.07 12.18
C LYS A 192 -13.90 3.34 12.32
N GLY A 193 -14.51 4.48 12.67
CA GLY A 193 -13.83 5.76 12.78
C GLY A 193 -12.99 6.05 11.54
N LEU A 194 -13.63 5.95 10.34
CA LEU A 194 -12.94 6.23 9.09
C LEU A 194 -12.37 7.64 9.11
N THR A 195 -11.06 7.74 8.92
CA THR A 195 -10.34 9.01 8.93
C THR A 195 -9.60 9.16 7.61
N TYR A 196 -9.83 10.28 6.93
CA TYR A 196 -9.05 10.64 5.75
C TYR A 196 -7.67 11.13 6.17
N TYR A 197 -6.63 10.59 5.54
CA TYR A 197 -5.26 11.05 5.68
C TYR A 197 -4.60 11.11 4.30
N PRO A 198 -4.14 12.29 3.85
CA PRO A 198 -3.52 12.45 2.54
C PRO A 198 -2.17 11.69 2.48
N SER A 199 -1.83 11.20 1.29
CA SER A 199 -0.62 10.42 1.07
C SER A 199 0.61 11.27 0.72
N TYR A 200 0.62 12.56 1.07
CA TYR A 200 1.73 13.47 0.82
C TYR A 200 2.21 14.12 2.11
N ALA A 201 3.43 14.63 2.13
CA ALA A 201 3.96 15.48 3.17
C ALA A 201 4.14 16.90 2.63
N GLU A 202 3.78 17.92 3.41
CA GLU A 202 3.95 19.33 3.01
C GLU A 202 5.42 19.66 2.73
N SER A 203 6.34 19.07 3.47
CA SER A 203 7.79 19.21 3.28
C SER A 203 8.28 18.79 1.88
N ASP A 204 7.52 17.96 1.17
CA ASP A 204 7.89 17.54 -0.20
C ASP A 204 7.77 18.71 -1.19
N TYR A 205 7.05 19.76 -0.81
CA TYR A 205 6.74 20.93 -1.64
C TYR A 205 7.40 22.23 -1.14
N GLU A 206 8.15 22.17 -0.05
CA GLU A 206 8.95 23.28 0.45
C GLU A 206 10.05 23.60 -0.55
N ASN A 207 10.02 24.68 -1.26
CA ASN A 207 11.01 25.13 -2.26
C ASN A 207 10.69 24.79 -3.73
N VAL A 208 9.48 24.46 -4.08
CA VAL A 208 9.08 24.43 -5.49
C VAL A 208 8.80 25.86 -5.93
N GLY A 209 9.72 26.45 -6.70
CA GLY A 209 9.50 27.73 -7.34
C GLY A 209 8.33 27.66 -8.34
N GLN A 210 7.48 28.67 -8.36
CA GLN A 210 6.50 28.82 -9.44
C GLN A 210 7.23 29.26 -10.71
N ILE A 211 7.05 28.51 -11.79
CA ILE A 211 7.46 28.94 -13.13
C ILE A 211 6.30 29.76 -13.69
N GLU A 212 6.42 31.07 -13.70
CA GLU A 212 5.49 31.93 -14.40
C GLU A 212 5.78 31.87 -15.90
N ASN A 213 4.97 31.14 -16.63
CA ASN A 213 4.94 31.15 -18.08
C ASN A 213 3.48 31.34 -18.57
N ASN A 214 3.30 31.72 -19.81
CA ASN A 214 1.98 31.85 -20.42
C ASN A 214 1.46 30.52 -21.01
N VAL A 215 1.95 29.40 -20.52
CA VAL A 215 1.61 28.06 -20.98
C VAL A 215 0.84 27.34 -19.88
N PHE A 216 -0.25 26.68 -20.27
CA PHE A 216 -1.00 25.80 -19.38
C PHE A 216 -0.40 24.40 -19.44
N ASP A 217 0.37 24.03 -18.42
CA ASP A 217 1.03 22.75 -18.33
C ASP A 217 0.09 21.67 -17.77
N ILE A 218 -0.14 20.62 -18.57
CA ILE A 218 -0.87 19.42 -18.16
C ILE A 218 0.15 18.31 -17.90
N VAL A 219 0.30 17.91 -16.64
CA VAL A 219 1.33 16.96 -16.23
C VAL A 219 0.70 15.64 -15.80
N PHE A 220 1.10 14.55 -16.44
CA PHE A 220 0.90 13.19 -15.94
C PHE A 220 2.23 12.68 -15.38
N ALA A 221 2.23 12.27 -14.11
CA ALA A 221 3.39 11.65 -13.47
C ALA A 221 2.97 10.31 -12.82
N GLY A 222 3.51 9.19 -13.30
CA GLY A 222 3.15 7.87 -12.80
C GLY A 222 3.61 6.72 -13.69
N ASN A 223 3.20 5.51 -13.35
CA ASN A 223 3.47 4.34 -14.20
C ASN A 223 2.74 4.46 -15.54
N ILE A 224 3.40 4.08 -16.62
CA ILE A 224 2.81 3.99 -17.95
C ILE A 224 2.32 2.56 -18.14
N GLY A 225 1.00 2.36 -18.06
CA GLY A 225 0.42 1.04 -18.18
C GLY A 225 -1.08 1.07 -18.49
N PRO A 226 -1.69 -0.07 -18.83
CA PRO A 226 -3.10 -0.15 -19.26
C PRO A 226 -4.11 0.44 -18.27
N ALA A 227 -3.82 0.37 -16.96
CA ALA A 227 -4.71 0.88 -15.92
C ALA A 227 -4.72 2.42 -15.85
N GLN A 228 -3.73 3.10 -16.41
CA GLN A 228 -3.59 4.55 -16.40
C GLN A 228 -4.18 5.23 -17.62
N SER A 229 -4.51 4.45 -18.67
CA SER A 229 -5.11 4.95 -19.93
C SER A 229 -4.35 6.15 -20.51
N VAL A 230 -3.02 6.06 -20.56
CA VAL A 230 -2.16 7.15 -21.06
C VAL A 230 -2.49 7.50 -22.51
N GLU A 231 -3.01 6.54 -23.28
CA GLU A 231 -3.52 6.74 -24.63
C GLU A 231 -4.54 7.88 -24.71
N THR A 232 -5.43 7.99 -23.71
CA THR A 232 -6.43 9.08 -23.65
C THR A 232 -5.76 10.46 -23.55
N ILE A 233 -4.63 10.54 -22.82
CA ILE A 233 -3.85 11.78 -22.71
C ILE A 233 -3.23 12.15 -24.06
N ILE A 234 -2.69 11.16 -24.77
CA ILE A 234 -2.08 11.34 -26.11
C ILE A 234 -3.14 11.77 -27.12
N GLU A 235 -4.31 11.12 -27.11
CA GLU A 235 -5.43 11.49 -27.97
C GLU A 235 -5.90 12.92 -27.69
N THR A 236 -6.02 13.29 -26.42
CA THR A 236 -6.39 14.66 -26.03
C THR A 236 -5.35 15.68 -26.49
N ALA A 237 -4.06 15.38 -26.33
CA ALA A 237 -2.98 16.24 -26.83
C ALA A 237 -3.04 16.42 -28.35
N ASN A 238 -3.39 15.36 -29.09
CA ASN A 238 -3.55 15.44 -30.54
C ASN A 238 -4.77 16.30 -30.95
N ILE A 239 -5.87 16.25 -30.20
CA ILE A 239 -7.04 17.13 -30.44
C ILE A 239 -6.67 18.61 -30.20
N LEU A 240 -5.88 18.86 -29.16
CA LEU A 240 -5.50 20.21 -28.74
C LEU A 240 -4.19 20.74 -29.36
N LYS A 241 -3.64 20.06 -30.38
CA LYS A 241 -2.32 20.39 -30.97
C LYS A 241 -2.18 21.80 -31.55
N GLU A 242 -3.29 22.44 -31.93
CA GLU A 242 -3.30 23.80 -32.45
C GLU A 242 -3.24 24.88 -31.31
N HIS A 243 -3.50 24.49 -30.08
CA HIS A 243 -3.42 25.34 -28.90
C HIS A 243 -1.96 25.41 -28.42
N LYS A 244 -1.24 26.47 -28.83
CA LYS A 244 0.18 26.65 -28.48
C LYS A 244 0.42 27.07 -27.02
N ASP A 245 -0.63 27.45 -26.34
CA ASP A 245 -0.68 27.81 -24.92
C ASP A 245 -0.91 26.59 -24.00
N ILE A 246 -1.06 25.36 -24.57
CA ILE A 246 -1.23 24.13 -23.81
C ILE A 246 -0.04 23.20 -24.06
N MET A 247 0.59 22.71 -23.01
CA MET A 247 1.70 21.75 -23.07
C MET A 247 1.36 20.49 -22.27
N PHE A 248 1.56 19.32 -22.86
CA PHE A 248 1.40 18.04 -22.17
C PHE A 248 2.75 17.45 -21.81
N HIS A 249 2.90 17.08 -20.54
CA HIS A 249 4.09 16.42 -20.02
C HIS A 249 3.71 15.02 -19.51
N ILE A 250 4.37 13.99 -20.02
CA ILE A 250 4.20 12.61 -19.56
C ILE A 250 5.51 12.17 -18.94
N VAL A 251 5.50 11.96 -17.62
CA VAL A 251 6.66 11.54 -16.83
C VAL A 251 6.35 10.20 -16.18
N GLY A 252 7.12 9.17 -16.51
CA GLY A 252 6.88 7.84 -15.94
C GLY A 252 7.81 6.77 -16.48
N VAL A 253 7.60 5.56 -15.98
CA VAL A 253 8.29 4.33 -16.42
C VAL A 253 7.26 3.25 -16.74
N ASP A 254 7.57 2.38 -17.69
CA ASP A 254 6.79 1.21 -18.09
C ASP A 254 7.16 -0.06 -17.27
#